data_b7e78a18789bb415a8ed4624e9862445
#
_entry.id   b7e78a18789bb415a8ed4624e9862445
#
_cell.length_a   1.000
_cell.length_b   1.000
_cell.length_c   1.000
_cell.angle_alpha   90.00
_cell.angle_beta   90.00
_cell.angle_gamma   90.00
#
_symmetry.space_group_name_H-M   'P 1'
#
loop_
_entity.id
_entity.type
_entity.pdbx_description
1 polymer ?
#
loop_
_entity_poly.entity_id
_entity_poly.type
_entity_poly.pdbx_seq_one_letter_code
_entity_poly.pdbx_strand_id
1 'polypeptide(L)'
;MVPVGIEAMNFYGGTAYLDVNQLAEHRQLDTTRFKNLLMLEKTVALPYEDPVTYGVNAAKKLVDALTEKERDRIELLITCTESGIDFGKSVSSYIHHYLGLNRNCRMFEIKQACYSGTAGFSMAVNFILSQASPGAKALVIATDISRFWWLRREMY
;
A
#
# COMPACT_ATOMS: atom_id res chain seq x y z
N MET A 1 27.51 5.06 -12.57
CA MET A 1 26.43 5.09 -11.56
C MET A 1 25.24 4.38 -12.18
N VAL A 2 24.65 3.41 -11.49
CA VAL A 2 23.46 2.71 -12.02
C VAL A 2 22.27 3.67 -11.92
N PRO A 3 21.55 3.94 -13.01
CA PRO A 3 20.34 4.74 -12.93
C PRO A 3 19.26 3.97 -12.17
N VAL A 4 18.64 4.62 -11.19
CA VAL A 4 17.50 4.08 -10.42
C VAL A 4 16.32 5.02 -10.61
N GLY A 5 15.16 4.46 -10.87
CA GLY A 5 13.94 5.22 -11.08
C GLY A 5 12.69 4.36 -10.91
N ILE A 6 11.53 5.01 -11.01
CA ILE A 6 10.24 4.35 -11.00
C ILE A 6 9.96 3.81 -12.41
N GLU A 7 9.81 2.50 -12.52
CA GLU A 7 9.54 1.83 -13.79
C GLU A 7 8.04 1.86 -14.13
N ALA A 8 7.20 1.61 -13.11
CA ALA A 8 5.75 1.64 -13.26
C ALA A 8 5.06 1.97 -11.94
N MET A 9 3.86 2.51 -12.02
CA MET A 9 3.01 2.84 -10.88
C MET A 9 1.57 2.41 -11.15
N ASN A 10 0.87 2.00 -10.12
CA ASN A 10 -0.57 1.75 -10.16
C ASN A 10 -1.18 2.05 -8.78
N PHE A 11 -2.50 2.22 -8.75
CA PHE A 11 -3.25 2.37 -7.51
C PHE A 11 -4.55 1.57 -7.57
N TYR A 12 -5.11 1.31 -6.40
CA TYR A 12 -6.43 0.70 -6.22
C TYR A 12 -7.20 1.47 -5.15
N GLY A 13 -8.33 2.04 -5.54
CA GLY A 13 -9.17 2.87 -4.66
C GLY A 13 -10.31 2.12 -3.97
N GLY A 14 -10.34 0.79 -4.05
CA GLY A 14 -11.49 0.00 -3.57
C GLY A 14 -12.63 -0.05 -4.57
N THR A 15 -13.73 -0.72 -4.17
CA THR A 15 -14.93 -0.91 -5.02
C THR A 15 -16.14 -0.11 -4.54
N ALA A 16 -16.13 0.37 -3.30
CA ALA A 16 -17.18 1.16 -2.71
C ALA A 16 -16.66 2.50 -2.20
N TYR A 17 -17.43 3.55 -2.43
CA TYR A 17 -17.10 4.90 -1.97
C TYR A 17 -18.35 5.69 -1.63
N LEU A 18 -18.18 6.68 -0.77
CA LEU A 18 -19.22 7.60 -0.34
C LEU A 18 -18.91 9.02 -0.84
N ASP A 19 -19.90 9.74 -1.30
CA ASP A 19 -19.85 11.18 -1.51
C ASP A 19 -19.59 11.88 -0.16
N VAL A 20 -18.57 12.71 -0.11
CA VAL A 20 -18.13 13.36 1.14
C VAL A 20 -19.12 14.40 1.62
N ASN A 21 -19.85 15.07 0.71
CA ASN A 21 -20.85 16.05 1.11
C ASN A 21 -22.06 15.36 1.75
N GLN A 22 -22.54 14.25 1.16
CA GLN A 22 -23.61 13.45 1.74
C GLN A 22 -23.21 12.89 3.11
N LEU A 23 -21.96 12.42 3.25
CA LEU A 23 -21.44 11.97 4.53
C LEU A 23 -21.39 13.07 5.57
N ALA A 24 -20.95 14.29 5.16
CA ALA A 24 -20.87 15.45 6.04
C ALA A 24 -22.27 15.89 6.50
N GLU A 25 -23.24 15.98 5.59
CA GLU A 25 -24.62 16.31 5.89
C GLU A 25 -25.23 15.32 6.90
N HIS A 26 -25.11 14.03 6.61
CA HIS A 26 -25.64 12.98 7.49
C HIS A 26 -25.01 12.98 8.89
N ARG A 27 -23.74 13.34 9.01
CA ARG A 27 -23.00 13.39 10.27
C ARG A 27 -22.93 14.79 10.89
N GLN A 28 -23.59 15.78 10.31
CA GLN A 28 -23.59 17.19 10.75
C GLN A 28 -22.15 17.75 10.89
N LEU A 29 -21.28 17.44 9.92
CA LEU A 29 -19.90 17.90 9.89
C LEU A 29 -19.76 19.15 9.03
N ASP A 30 -18.79 20.01 9.38
CA ASP A 30 -18.45 21.16 8.53
C ASP A 30 -17.81 20.67 7.20
N THR A 31 -18.41 21.09 6.09
CA THR A 31 -17.96 20.74 4.74
C THR A 31 -16.72 21.54 4.31
N THR A 32 -16.38 22.63 4.98
CA THR A 32 -15.26 23.52 4.62
C THR A 32 -13.93 22.76 4.59
N ARG A 33 -13.71 21.90 5.58
CA ARG A 33 -12.51 21.06 5.64
C ARG A 33 -12.38 20.15 4.42
N PHE A 34 -13.45 19.50 3.99
CA PHE A 34 -13.45 18.59 2.86
C PHE A 34 -13.18 19.34 1.55
N LYS A 35 -13.79 20.51 1.38
CA LYS A 35 -13.54 21.38 0.22
C LYS A 35 -12.08 21.86 0.15
N ASN A 36 -11.50 22.27 1.28
CA ASN A 36 -10.10 22.68 1.34
C ASN A 36 -9.12 21.55 1.04
N LEU A 37 -9.48 20.32 1.33
CA LEU A 37 -8.70 19.11 1.03
C LEU A 37 -9.01 18.53 -0.37
N LEU A 38 -9.88 19.17 -1.14
CA LEU A 38 -10.36 18.71 -2.45
C LEU A 38 -10.92 17.28 -2.41
N MET A 39 -11.51 16.89 -1.28
CA MET A 39 -12.12 15.58 -1.08
C MET A 39 -13.52 15.57 -1.67
N LEU A 40 -13.72 14.79 -2.71
CA LEU A 40 -15.03 14.58 -3.35
C LEU A 40 -15.68 13.29 -2.86
N GLU A 41 -14.88 12.23 -2.79
CA GLU A 41 -15.30 10.88 -2.44
C GLU A 41 -14.37 10.27 -1.41
N LYS A 42 -14.87 9.35 -0.62
CA LYS A 42 -14.10 8.58 0.33
C LYS A 42 -14.36 7.10 0.13
N THR A 43 -13.30 6.34 -0.05
CA THR A 43 -13.36 4.88 -0.11
C THR A 43 -13.89 4.30 1.20
N VAL A 44 -14.72 3.28 1.07
CA VAL A 44 -15.23 2.47 2.18
C VAL A 44 -14.79 1.04 1.96
N ALA A 45 -13.99 0.53 2.89
CA ALA A 45 -13.62 -0.88 2.87
C ALA A 45 -14.83 -1.76 3.16
N LEU A 46 -15.10 -2.70 2.28
CA LEU A 46 -16.15 -3.70 2.47
C LEU A 46 -15.72 -4.73 3.54
N PRO A 47 -16.67 -5.50 4.12
CA PRO A 47 -16.33 -6.43 5.21
C PRO A 47 -15.27 -7.47 4.89
N TYR A 48 -15.07 -7.79 3.62
CA TYR A 48 -14.06 -8.74 3.12
C TYR A 48 -12.80 -8.07 2.57
N GLU A 49 -12.69 -6.75 2.68
CA GLU A 49 -11.51 -5.98 2.27
C GLU A 49 -10.64 -5.63 3.47
N ASP A 50 -9.34 -5.72 3.29
CA ASP A 50 -8.31 -5.43 4.28
C ASP A 50 -7.04 -4.83 3.61
N PRO A 51 -6.01 -4.43 4.35
CA PRO A 51 -4.78 -3.90 3.75
C PRO A 51 -4.10 -4.87 2.78
N VAL A 52 -4.24 -6.19 2.98
CA VAL A 52 -3.71 -7.20 2.04
C VAL A 52 -4.45 -7.14 0.72
N THR A 53 -5.77 -7.16 0.76
CA THR A 53 -6.65 -7.09 -0.42
C THR A 53 -6.37 -5.85 -1.25
N TYR A 54 -6.28 -4.68 -0.60
CA TYR A 54 -5.97 -3.42 -1.28
C TYR A 54 -4.57 -3.44 -1.90
N GLY A 55 -3.56 -3.88 -1.14
CA GLY A 55 -2.19 -3.96 -1.62
C GLY A 55 -2.02 -4.92 -2.80
N VAL A 56 -2.66 -6.09 -2.75
CA VAL A 56 -2.66 -7.06 -3.85
C VAL A 56 -3.30 -6.46 -5.10
N ASN A 57 -4.49 -5.87 -4.98
CA ASN A 57 -5.19 -5.29 -6.12
C ASN A 57 -4.42 -4.11 -6.73
N ALA A 58 -3.76 -3.28 -5.91
CA ALA A 58 -2.91 -2.21 -6.39
C ALA A 58 -1.70 -2.74 -7.19
N ALA A 59 -1.05 -3.80 -6.71
CA ALA A 59 0.16 -4.34 -7.32
C ALA A 59 -0.11 -5.32 -8.48
N LYS A 60 -1.25 -6.01 -8.47
CA LYS A 60 -1.53 -7.11 -9.39
C LYS A 60 -1.39 -6.73 -10.87
N LYS A 61 -1.93 -5.58 -11.27
CA LYS A 61 -1.82 -5.14 -12.67
C LYS A 61 -0.37 -4.92 -13.11
N LEU A 62 0.49 -4.44 -12.21
CA LEU A 62 1.91 -4.26 -12.48
C LEU A 62 2.62 -5.60 -12.63
N VAL A 63 2.36 -6.52 -11.70
CA VAL A 63 3.00 -7.85 -11.67
C VAL A 63 2.53 -8.71 -12.84
N ASP A 64 1.24 -8.66 -13.19
CA ASP A 64 0.69 -9.41 -14.32
C ASP A 64 1.18 -8.90 -15.69
N ALA A 65 1.58 -7.63 -15.78
CA ALA A 65 2.14 -7.06 -17.00
C ALA A 65 3.62 -7.46 -17.24
N LEU A 66 4.29 -7.99 -16.23
CA LEU A 66 5.68 -8.43 -16.33
C LEU A 66 5.77 -9.82 -16.97
N THR A 67 6.81 -10.03 -17.77
CA THR A 67 7.21 -11.37 -18.19
C THR A 67 7.64 -12.19 -16.96
N GLU A 68 7.62 -13.52 -17.05
CA GLU A 68 8.07 -14.42 -15.98
C GLU A 68 9.50 -14.05 -15.51
N LYS A 69 10.41 -13.82 -16.47
CA LYS A 69 11.79 -13.42 -16.19
C LYS A 69 11.88 -12.09 -15.41
N GLU A 70 11.03 -11.12 -15.73
CA GLU A 70 11.00 -9.84 -15.02
C GLU A 70 10.37 -9.97 -13.64
N ARG A 71 9.33 -10.80 -13.51
CA ARG A 71 8.71 -11.11 -12.22
C ARG A 71 9.70 -11.75 -11.26
N ASP A 72 10.53 -12.68 -11.76
CA ASP A 72 11.59 -13.33 -10.98
C ASP A 72 12.68 -12.36 -10.52
N ARG A 73 12.80 -11.19 -11.15
CA ARG A 73 13.69 -10.11 -10.70
C ARG A 73 13.13 -9.25 -9.57
N ILE A 74 11.87 -9.43 -9.17
CA ILE A 74 11.35 -8.79 -7.97
C ILE A 74 11.98 -9.49 -6.75
N GLU A 75 13.04 -8.91 -6.22
CA GLU A 75 13.83 -9.47 -5.14
C GLU A 75 13.68 -8.71 -3.82
N LEU A 76 12.88 -7.64 -3.83
CA LEU A 76 12.53 -6.88 -2.64
C LEU A 76 11.04 -6.47 -2.70
N LEU A 77 10.29 -6.81 -1.67
CA LEU A 77 8.92 -6.37 -1.43
C LEU A 77 8.85 -5.62 -0.11
N ILE A 78 8.44 -4.36 -0.16
CA ILE A 78 8.22 -3.55 1.03
C ILE A 78 6.75 -3.16 1.09
N THR A 79 6.08 -3.50 2.19
CA THR A 79 4.77 -2.95 2.50
C THR A 79 4.88 -1.82 3.51
N CYS A 80 4.15 -0.75 3.26
CA CYS A 80 4.12 0.45 4.08
C CYS A 80 2.70 0.64 4.57
N THR A 81 2.45 0.48 5.88
CA THR A 81 1.10 0.50 6.43
C THR A 81 1.06 0.97 7.88
N GLU A 82 -0.02 1.65 8.24
CA GLU A 82 -0.39 1.93 9.65
C GLU A 82 -1.39 0.88 10.17
N SER A 83 -1.99 0.11 9.27
CA SER A 83 -3.10 -0.84 9.53
C SER A 83 -2.63 -2.30 9.45
N GLY A 84 -1.47 -2.60 10.01
CA GLY A 84 -0.97 -3.99 10.08
C GLY A 84 -2.00 -4.92 10.71
N ILE A 85 -2.07 -6.14 10.19
CA ILE A 85 -3.07 -7.14 10.59
C ILE A 85 -2.56 -8.16 11.60
N ASP A 86 -1.24 -8.23 11.78
CA ASP A 86 -0.58 -9.19 12.67
C ASP A 86 0.69 -8.56 13.27
N PHE A 87 1.06 -8.95 14.49
CA PHE A 87 2.25 -8.44 15.16
C PHE A 87 3.53 -9.18 14.75
N GLY A 88 3.42 -10.45 14.37
CA GLY A 88 4.57 -11.30 14.02
C GLY A 88 4.73 -11.53 12.53
N LYS A 89 3.63 -11.50 11.77
CA LYS A 89 3.63 -11.73 10.33
C LYS A 89 3.25 -10.47 9.57
N SER A 90 4.18 -9.95 8.78
CA SER A 90 3.97 -8.73 8.01
C SER A 90 2.92 -8.90 6.91
N VAL A 91 2.25 -7.81 6.56
CA VAL A 91 1.33 -7.72 5.39
C VAL A 91 2.06 -8.13 4.11
N SER A 92 3.36 -7.85 3.99
CA SER A 92 4.17 -8.27 2.84
C SER A 92 4.18 -9.79 2.62
N SER A 93 4.14 -10.59 3.69
CA SER A 93 4.13 -12.06 3.57
C SER A 93 2.84 -12.57 2.90
N TYR A 94 1.72 -11.95 3.20
CA TYR A 94 0.43 -12.28 2.57
C TYR A 94 0.40 -11.82 1.11
N ILE A 95 0.82 -10.57 0.86
CA ILE A 95 0.85 -10.01 -0.50
C ILE A 95 1.80 -10.79 -1.39
N HIS A 96 2.98 -11.16 -0.90
CA HIS A 96 3.94 -12.02 -1.61
C HIS A 96 3.28 -13.32 -2.10
N HIS A 97 2.53 -13.98 -1.22
CA HIS A 97 1.82 -15.22 -1.54
C HIS A 97 0.76 -15.01 -2.63
N TYR A 98 -0.09 -13.99 -2.48
CA TYR A 98 -1.17 -13.73 -3.44
C TYR A 98 -0.69 -13.23 -4.80
N LEU A 99 0.45 -12.56 -4.86
CA LEU A 99 1.07 -12.13 -6.12
C LEU A 99 1.91 -13.23 -6.77
N GLY A 100 2.14 -14.36 -6.10
CA GLY A 100 2.95 -15.46 -6.62
C GLY A 100 4.39 -15.05 -6.92
N LEU A 101 4.99 -14.20 -6.06
CA LEU A 101 6.37 -13.76 -6.24
C LEU A 101 7.36 -14.88 -5.94
N ASN A 102 8.58 -14.77 -6.47
CA ASN A 102 9.59 -15.79 -6.29
C ASN A 102 10.03 -15.92 -4.80
N ARG A 103 10.51 -17.11 -4.42
CA ARG A 103 10.90 -17.42 -3.02
C ARG A 103 12.14 -16.68 -2.53
N ASN A 104 12.96 -16.14 -3.43
CA ASN A 104 14.16 -15.40 -3.09
C ASN A 104 13.89 -13.90 -2.84
N CYS A 105 12.63 -13.48 -2.89
CA CYS A 105 12.22 -12.13 -2.61
C CYS A 105 12.36 -11.83 -1.11
N ARG A 106 13.16 -10.82 -0.77
CA ARG A 106 13.22 -10.26 0.59
C ARG A 106 11.94 -9.49 0.84
N MET A 107 11.35 -9.66 2.02
CA MET A 107 10.11 -8.94 2.32
C MET A 107 10.06 -8.46 3.77
N PHE A 108 9.53 -7.27 3.97
CA PHE A 108 9.26 -6.71 5.30
C PHE A 108 8.21 -5.60 5.23
N GLU A 109 7.74 -5.21 6.40
CA GLU A 109 6.75 -4.14 6.60
C GLU A 109 7.39 -2.96 7.30
N ILE A 110 7.06 -1.75 6.87
CA ILE A 110 7.42 -0.50 7.54
C ILE A 110 6.16 0.11 8.14
N LYS A 111 6.25 0.43 9.43
CA LYS A 111 5.19 1.09 10.18
C LYS A 111 5.72 2.37 10.80
N GLN A 112 5.43 3.50 10.18
CA GLN A 112 5.81 4.83 10.68
C GLN A 112 4.87 5.91 10.13
N ALA A 113 3.59 5.77 10.43
CA ALA A 113 2.56 6.66 9.91
C ALA A 113 2.77 6.93 8.40
N CYS A 114 2.40 8.10 7.90
CA CYS A 114 2.54 8.47 6.48
C CYS A 114 3.98 8.45 5.97
N TYR A 115 4.99 8.54 6.86
CA TYR A 115 6.41 8.48 6.46
C TYR A 115 6.83 7.08 5.99
N SER A 116 6.10 6.03 6.34
CA SER A 116 6.45 4.66 5.95
C SER A 116 6.61 4.49 4.44
N GLY A 117 5.77 5.16 3.64
CA GLY A 117 5.88 5.14 2.18
C GLY A 117 7.19 5.75 1.67
N THR A 118 7.57 6.90 2.20
CA THR A 118 8.84 7.57 1.87
C THR A 118 10.04 6.72 2.30
N ALA A 119 9.99 6.15 3.50
CA ALA A 119 11.03 5.24 3.99
C ALA A 119 11.16 4.00 3.10
N GLY A 120 10.05 3.37 2.74
CA GLY A 120 10.03 2.20 1.87
C GLY A 120 10.64 2.49 0.50
N PHE A 121 10.29 3.63 -0.09
CA PHE A 121 10.87 4.07 -1.36
C PHE A 121 12.39 4.29 -1.24
N SER A 122 12.84 4.99 -0.20
CA SER A 122 14.26 5.22 0.04
C SER A 122 15.04 3.92 0.24
N MET A 123 14.47 2.95 0.97
CA MET A 123 15.10 1.64 1.17
C MET A 123 15.16 0.84 -0.13
N ALA A 124 14.13 0.90 -0.96
CA ALA A 124 14.13 0.25 -2.27
C ALA A 124 15.22 0.84 -3.18
N VAL A 125 15.35 2.17 -3.23
CA VAL A 125 16.42 2.85 -3.98
C VAL A 125 17.79 2.40 -3.48
N ASN A 126 18.02 2.39 -2.16
CA ASN A 126 19.30 1.96 -1.57
C ASN A 126 19.61 0.49 -1.89
N PHE A 127 18.60 -0.39 -1.87
CA PHE A 127 18.77 -1.80 -2.26
C PHE A 127 19.26 -1.92 -3.71
N ILE A 128 18.63 -1.21 -4.64
CA ILE A 128 19.04 -1.26 -6.05
C ILE A 128 20.44 -0.64 -6.24
N LEU A 129 20.74 0.49 -5.59
CA LEU A 129 22.04 1.15 -5.67
C LEU A 129 23.18 0.32 -5.06
N SER A 130 22.89 -0.49 -4.05
CA SER A 130 23.90 -1.35 -3.41
C SER A 130 24.49 -2.41 -4.33
N GLN A 131 23.82 -2.70 -5.46
CA GLN A 131 24.19 -3.77 -6.39
C GLN A 131 24.33 -5.16 -5.73
N ALA A 132 23.68 -5.36 -4.59
CA ALA A 132 23.64 -6.67 -3.91
C ALA A 132 23.01 -7.76 -4.80
N SER A 133 22.14 -7.36 -5.72
CA SER A 133 21.59 -8.21 -6.78
C SER A 133 21.44 -7.38 -8.08
N PRO A 134 22.45 -7.40 -8.96
CA PRO A 134 22.42 -6.61 -10.20
C PRO A 134 21.20 -6.92 -11.07
N GLY A 135 20.46 -5.89 -11.48
CA GLY A 135 19.24 -6.01 -12.28
C GLY A 135 18.00 -6.42 -11.49
N ALA A 136 18.06 -6.47 -10.14
CA ALA A 136 16.87 -6.67 -9.31
C ALA A 136 15.86 -5.53 -9.46
N LYS A 137 14.59 -5.87 -9.22
CA LYS A 137 13.49 -4.91 -9.09
C LYS A 137 13.02 -4.89 -7.62
N ALA A 138 12.52 -3.76 -7.19
CA ALA A 138 11.86 -3.61 -5.90
C ALA A 138 10.40 -3.22 -6.09
N LEU A 139 9.51 -3.82 -5.31
CA LEU A 139 8.09 -3.49 -5.26
C LEU A 139 7.79 -2.84 -3.92
N VAL A 140 7.30 -1.61 -3.95
CA VAL A 140 6.88 -0.87 -2.75
C VAL A 140 5.38 -0.67 -2.81
N ILE A 141 4.67 -1.09 -1.77
CA ILE A 141 3.21 -1.03 -1.69
C ILE A 141 2.81 -0.27 -0.43
N ALA A 142 2.18 0.89 -0.60
CA ALA A 142 1.52 1.60 0.48
C ALA A 142 0.05 1.18 0.52
N THR A 143 -0.42 0.66 1.65
CA THR A 143 -1.77 0.14 1.79
C THR A 143 -2.30 0.33 3.21
N ASP A 144 -3.47 0.95 3.34
CA ASP A 144 -4.08 1.23 4.63
C ASP A 144 -5.61 1.13 4.58
N ILE A 145 -6.18 0.70 5.71
CA ILE A 145 -7.61 0.80 6.00
C ILE A 145 -7.78 1.48 7.34
N SER A 146 -8.37 2.67 7.33
CA SER A 146 -8.58 3.47 8.53
C SER A 146 -9.75 2.93 9.36
N ARG A 147 -9.50 1.92 10.20
CA ARG A 147 -10.49 1.32 11.09
C ARG A 147 -10.54 1.96 12.48
N PHE A 148 -9.55 2.74 12.88
CA PHE A 148 -9.38 3.25 14.24
C PHE A 148 -10.36 4.33 14.70
N TRP A 149 -11.16 4.92 13.80
CA TRP A 149 -12.12 5.96 14.16
C TRP A 149 -13.33 5.46 14.97
N TRP A 150 -13.61 4.16 14.94
CA TRP A 150 -14.73 3.57 15.69
C TRP A 150 -14.41 3.39 17.17
N LEU A 151 -13.20 3.02 17.53
CA LEU A 151 -12.80 2.74 18.91
C LEU A 151 -12.61 4.01 19.76
N ARG A 152 -12.37 5.18 19.16
CA ARG A 152 -12.19 6.43 19.91
C ARG A 152 -13.49 7.05 20.44
N ARG A 153 -14.66 6.70 19.94
CA ARG A 153 -15.94 7.26 20.42
C ARG A 153 -16.48 6.58 21.67
N GLU A 154 -16.00 5.39 22.00
CA GLU A 154 -16.46 4.66 23.20
C GLU A 154 -15.54 4.85 24.42
N MET A 155 -14.43 5.60 24.27
CA MET A 155 -13.47 5.83 25.36
C MET A 155 -13.53 7.24 25.98
N TYR A 156 -14.56 8.06 25.62
CA TYR A 156 -14.79 9.37 26.25
C TYR A 156 -16.27 9.60 26.48
#